data_c475626cb5eee097f4ed8cfdf4d0219e
#
_entry.id   c475626cb5eee097f4ed8cfdf4d0219e
#
_cell.length_a   1.000
_cell.length_b   1.000
_cell.length_c   1.000
_cell.angle_alpha   90.00
_cell.angle_beta   90.00
_cell.angle_gamma   90.00
#
_symmetry.space_group_name_H-M   'P 1'
#
loop_
_entity.id
_entity.type
_entity.pdbx_description
1 polymer ?
#
loop_
_entity_poly.entity_id
_entity_poly.type
_entity_poly.pdbx_seq_one_letter_code
_entity_poly.pdbx_strand_id
1 'polypeptide(L)'
;YGVSVCISGSTGSGKTTLMSWLLSMVPNNRRLITIEEGSREFDLIKRDAEGHAINSVVHLLTRPSENPALDIDQDLLLERVLRKHPDVIGVGEMRSAKEALSVAESSRTGHTVVTTIHSNSAESTYRRMMTLAKRKYNMADEILMQIMVEAYPIVVFTKQLEDGSRRTMQIIEGEDYKDGELIFLSLIHI
;
A
#
# COMPACT_ATOMS: atom_id res chain seq x y z
N TYR A 1 -10.02 13.40 -0.99
CA TYR A 1 -10.80 12.24 -1.42
C TYR A 1 -10.01 10.98 -1.09
N GLY A 2 -10.63 10.05 -0.31
CA GLY A 2 -9.95 8.87 0.19
C GLY A 2 -9.91 7.73 -0.83
N VAL A 3 -8.99 7.79 -1.78
CA VAL A 3 -8.76 6.69 -2.75
C VAL A 3 -7.51 5.93 -2.34
N SER A 4 -7.61 4.62 -2.21
CA SER A 4 -6.47 3.77 -1.94
C SER A 4 -5.59 3.60 -3.17
N VAL A 5 -4.28 3.58 -2.95
CA VAL A 5 -3.27 3.54 -4.01
C VAL A 5 -2.27 2.43 -3.74
N CYS A 6 -2.02 1.61 -4.75
CA CYS A 6 -0.91 0.67 -4.74
C CYS A 6 0.21 1.13 -5.66
N ILE A 7 1.42 1.28 -5.14
CA ILE A 7 2.61 1.63 -5.91
C ILE A 7 3.40 0.36 -6.19
N SER A 8 3.61 0.04 -7.45
CA SER A 8 4.28 -1.17 -7.87
C SER A 8 5.56 -0.89 -8.67
N GLY A 9 6.43 -1.89 -8.74
CA GLY A 9 7.68 -1.81 -9.49
C GLY A 9 8.77 -2.71 -8.91
N SER A 10 9.89 -2.81 -9.59
CA SER A 10 11.06 -3.56 -9.14
C SER A 10 11.77 -2.91 -7.94
N THR A 11 12.74 -3.61 -7.36
CA THR A 11 13.64 -3.03 -6.34
C THR A 11 14.37 -1.82 -6.94
N GLY A 12 14.50 -0.75 -6.15
CA GLY A 12 15.19 0.47 -6.58
C GLY A 12 14.38 1.39 -7.52
N SER A 13 13.15 1.04 -7.90
CA SER A 13 12.32 1.84 -8.83
C SER A 13 11.75 3.13 -8.23
N GLY A 14 11.93 3.37 -6.92
CA GLY A 14 11.46 4.58 -6.25
C GLY A 14 10.09 4.49 -5.61
N LYS A 15 9.53 3.27 -5.40
CA LYS A 15 8.22 3.05 -4.76
C LYS A 15 8.10 3.75 -3.40
N THR A 16 9.05 3.49 -2.49
CA THR A 16 9.06 4.06 -1.14
C THR A 16 9.17 5.59 -1.18
N THR A 17 9.96 6.14 -2.09
CA THR A 17 10.09 7.60 -2.27
C THR A 17 8.78 8.22 -2.72
N LEU A 18 8.11 7.61 -3.72
CA LEU A 18 6.81 8.08 -4.20
C LEU A 18 5.74 7.94 -3.11
N MET A 19 5.73 6.83 -2.37
CA MET A 19 4.84 6.62 -1.24
C MET A 19 5.04 7.68 -0.16
N SER A 20 6.29 7.95 0.23
CA SER A 20 6.63 8.99 1.21
C SER A 20 6.11 10.36 0.77
N TRP A 21 6.30 10.70 -0.51
CA TRP A 21 5.79 11.95 -1.08
C TRP A 21 4.26 12.03 -1.02
N LEU A 22 3.54 10.98 -1.44
CA LEU A 22 2.07 10.93 -1.35
C LEU A 22 1.57 11.06 0.08
N LEU A 23 2.17 10.34 1.03
CA LEU A 23 1.81 10.41 2.44
C LEU A 23 2.11 11.78 3.06
N SER A 24 3.14 12.49 2.60
CA SER A 24 3.46 13.84 3.06
C SER A 24 2.40 14.87 2.67
N MET A 25 1.59 14.59 1.64
CA MET A 25 0.50 15.45 1.18
C MET A 25 -0.80 15.26 1.99
N VAL A 26 -0.84 14.30 2.91
CA VAL A 26 -2.00 14.12 3.79
C VAL A 26 -2.23 15.39 4.61
N PRO A 27 -3.47 15.93 4.62
CA PRO A 27 -3.79 17.14 5.37
C PRO A 27 -3.51 16.99 6.87
N ASN A 28 -3.11 18.07 7.53
CA ASN A 28 -2.70 18.05 8.94
C ASN A 28 -3.83 17.63 9.91
N ASN A 29 -5.09 17.84 9.51
CA ASN A 29 -6.27 17.44 10.28
C ASN A 29 -6.68 15.97 10.07
N ARG A 30 -5.93 15.19 9.26
CA ARG A 30 -6.14 13.78 9.05
C ARG A 30 -5.14 12.94 9.84
N ARG A 31 -5.62 11.84 10.39
CA ARG A 31 -4.79 10.90 11.15
C ARG A 31 -4.12 9.90 10.22
N LEU A 32 -2.81 10.02 10.09
CA LEU A 32 -1.97 9.11 9.31
C LEU A 32 -1.28 8.11 10.25
N ILE A 33 -1.40 6.82 9.96
CA ILE A 33 -0.63 5.78 10.66
C ILE A 33 0.16 4.98 9.64
N THR A 34 1.46 4.87 9.82
CA THR A 34 2.31 4.00 8.99
C THR A 34 2.67 2.70 9.70
N ILE A 35 2.82 1.65 8.92
CA ILE A 35 3.37 0.35 9.35
C ILE A 35 4.61 0.10 8.50
N GLU A 36 5.77 0.03 9.16
CA GLU A 36 7.08 -0.05 8.53
C GLU A 36 7.85 -1.27 9.03
N GLU A 37 8.71 -1.85 8.19
CA GLU A 37 9.39 -3.10 8.52
C GLU A 37 10.75 -2.85 9.17
N GLY A 38 10.86 -3.20 10.45
CA GLY A 38 12.12 -3.21 11.21
C GLY A 38 12.75 -1.86 11.50
N SER A 39 12.63 -0.89 10.60
CA SER A 39 13.20 0.44 10.74
C SER A 39 12.28 1.52 10.17
N ARG A 40 12.43 2.74 10.68
CA ARG A 40 11.65 3.88 10.21
C ARG A 40 12.14 4.31 8.82
N GLU A 41 11.26 4.25 7.83
CA GLU A 41 11.53 4.64 6.45
C GLU A 41 10.97 6.03 6.12
N PHE A 42 9.91 6.47 6.83
CA PHE A 42 9.22 7.71 6.56
C PHE A 42 9.50 8.77 7.62
N ASP A 43 9.73 10.01 7.19
CA ASP A 43 9.73 11.19 8.06
C ASP A 43 8.56 12.12 7.63
N LEU A 44 7.40 11.92 8.28
CA LEU A 44 6.15 12.55 7.89
C LEU A 44 5.64 13.54 8.94
N ILE A 45 6.36 13.72 10.05
CA ILE A 45 5.97 14.65 11.10
C ILE A 45 6.31 16.08 10.65
N LYS A 46 5.27 16.88 10.43
CA LYS A 46 5.41 18.30 10.13
C LYS A 46 5.50 19.09 11.42
N ARG A 47 6.36 20.11 11.45
CA ARG A 47 6.59 20.94 12.64
C ARG A 47 6.40 22.41 12.31
N ASP A 48 5.95 23.17 13.29
CA ASP A 48 5.95 24.65 13.25
C ASP A 48 7.36 25.23 13.48
N ALA A 49 7.45 26.57 13.51
CA ALA A 49 8.71 27.27 13.74
C ALA A 49 9.30 27.02 15.13
N GLU A 50 8.47 26.67 16.10
CA GLU A 50 8.83 26.36 17.48
C GLU A 50 9.17 24.86 17.67
N GLY A 51 9.03 24.03 16.61
CA GLY A 51 9.36 22.60 16.62
C GLY A 51 8.21 21.69 17.09
N HIS A 52 7.01 22.20 17.34
CA HIS A 52 5.86 21.39 17.73
C HIS A 52 5.26 20.66 16.52
N ALA A 53 4.80 19.43 16.73
CA ALA A 53 4.13 18.68 15.69
C ALA A 53 2.74 19.29 15.37
N ILE A 54 2.51 19.60 14.08
CA ILE A 54 1.28 20.22 13.59
C ILE A 54 0.36 19.27 12.83
N ASN A 55 0.74 17.99 12.70
CA ASN A 55 -0.06 16.95 12.07
C ASN A 55 -0.16 15.71 12.96
N SER A 56 -1.17 14.87 12.72
CA SER A 56 -1.39 13.62 13.46
C SER A 56 -0.78 12.44 12.72
N VAL A 57 0.47 12.10 13.04
CA VAL A 57 1.19 10.96 12.44
C VAL A 57 1.68 10.01 13.52
N VAL A 58 1.46 8.71 13.30
CA VAL A 58 1.99 7.64 14.15
C VAL A 58 2.76 6.65 13.27
N HIS A 59 4.01 6.38 13.61
CA HIS A 59 4.84 5.38 12.96
C HIS A 59 4.88 4.12 13.81
N LEU A 60 4.46 2.98 13.25
CA LEU A 60 4.53 1.67 13.87
C LEU A 60 5.57 0.82 13.15
N LEU A 61 6.40 0.15 13.92
CA LEU A 61 7.47 -0.70 13.38
C LEU A 61 7.19 -2.15 13.74
N THR A 62 7.40 -3.06 12.79
CA THR A 62 7.46 -4.48 13.09
C THR A 62 8.70 -4.77 13.95
N ARG A 63 8.57 -5.77 14.81
CA ARG A 63 9.67 -6.21 15.66
C ARG A 63 9.72 -7.73 15.70
N PRO A 64 10.59 -8.36 14.91
CA PRO A 64 10.82 -9.80 15.00
C PRO A 64 11.43 -10.16 16.36
N SER A 65 11.11 -11.34 16.86
CA SER A 65 11.64 -11.90 18.11
C SER A 65 12.13 -13.32 17.89
N GLU A 66 13.10 -13.78 18.71
CA GLU A 66 13.51 -15.18 18.73
C GLU A 66 12.37 -16.11 19.20
N ASN A 67 11.44 -15.57 20.00
CA ASN A 67 10.21 -16.24 20.38
C ASN A 67 9.06 -15.76 19.47
N PRO A 68 8.53 -16.62 18.56
CA PRO A 68 7.44 -16.24 17.63
C PRO A 68 6.18 -15.72 18.33
N ALA A 69 5.92 -16.12 19.57
CA ALA A 69 4.76 -15.61 20.34
C ALA A 69 4.90 -14.13 20.75
N LEU A 70 6.09 -13.57 20.65
CA LEU A 70 6.40 -12.17 20.95
C LEU A 70 6.66 -11.33 19.69
N ASP A 71 6.52 -11.92 18.52
CA ASP A 71 6.64 -11.20 17.25
C ASP A 71 5.58 -10.13 17.13
N ILE A 72 6.02 -8.93 16.73
CA ILE A 72 5.13 -7.87 16.29
C ILE A 72 5.25 -7.80 14.78
N ASP A 73 4.44 -8.60 14.11
CA ASP A 73 4.37 -8.64 12.65
C ASP A 73 3.46 -7.54 12.08
N GLN A 74 3.50 -7.38 10.76
CA GLN A 74 2.69 -6.40 10.06
C GLN A 74 1.20 -6.68 10.16
N ASP A 75 0.82 -7.94 10.20
CA ASP A 75 -0.58 -8.39 10.33
C ASP A 75 -1.18 -7.98 11.68
N LEU A 76 -0.44 -8.18 12.77
CA LEU A 76 -0.85 -7.76 14.11
C LEU A 76 -0.99 -6.23 14.18
N LEU A 77 -0.05 -5.51 13.57
CA LEU A 77 -0.10 -4.05 13.53
C LEU A 77 -1.30 -3.54 12.73
N LEU A 78 -1.61 -4.14 11.57
CA LEU A 78 -2.80 -3.82 10.78
C LEU A 78 -4.09 -3.97 11.59
N GLU A 79 -4.26 -5.11 12.27
CA GLU A 79 -5.43 -5.35 13.12
C GLU A 79 -5.56 -4.28 14.22
N ARG A 80 -4.43 -3.84 14.80
CA ARG A 80 -4.41 -2.82 15.85
C ARG A 80 -4.68 -1.42 15.32
N VAL A 81 -4.18 -1.11 14.14
CA VAL A 81 -4.34 0.20 13.48
C VAL A 81 -5.80 0.52 13.23
N LEU A 82 -6.59 -0.44 12.76
CA LEU A 82 -8.02 -0.24 12.48
C LEU A 82 -8.82 0.23 13.71
N ARG A 83 -8.35 -0.10 14.92
CA ARG A 83 -8.97 0.35 16.18
C ARG A 83 -8.47 1.71 16.66
N LYS A 84 -7.58 2.38 15.91
CA LYS A 84 -6.98 3.67 16.26
C LYS A 84 -7.55 4.84 15.47
N HIS A 85 -8.66 4.60 14.75
CA HIS A 85 -9.35 5.60 13.92
C HIS A 85 -8.41 6.32 12.93
N PRO A 86 -7.68 5.60 12.07
CA PRO A 86 -6.87 6.22 11.03
C PRO A 86 -7.76 6.76 9.91
N ASP A 87 -7.43 7.93 9.37
CA ASP A 87 -7.98 8.39 8.09
C ASP A 87 -7.19 7.78 6.93
N VAL A 88 -5.87 7.66 7.11
CA VAL A 88 -4.95 7.11 6.11
C VAL A 88 -4.02 6.09 6.77
N ILE A 89 -3.85 4.94 6.13
CA ILE A 89 -2.92 3.90 6.55
C ILE A 89 -1.83 3.75 5.47
N GLY A 90 -0.58 3.96 5.86
CA GLY A 90 0.58 3.67 5.01
C GLY A 90 1.16 2.30 5.37
N VAL A 91 1.15 1.36 4.45
CA VAL A 91 1.76 0.03 4.64
C VAL A 91 3.00 -0.07 3.76
N GLY A 92 4.18 -0.15 4.36
CA GLY A 92 5.46 -0.04 3.67
C GLY A 92 5.58 -0.97 2.46
N GLU A 93 5.27 -2.25 2.63
CA GLU A 93 5.25 -3.21 1.52
C GLU A 93 4.28 -4.37 1.79
N MET A 94 3.57 -4.81 0.76
CA MET A 94 2.71 -5.99 0.78
C MET A 94 3.50 -7.24 0.37
N ARG A 95 3.73 -8.18 1.30
CA ARG A 95 4.53 -9.39 1.08
C ARG A 95 3.80 -10.70 1.40
N SER A 96 2.77 -10.65 2.25
CA SER A 96 2.06 -11.84 2.74
C SER A 96 0.63 -11.94 2.22
N ALA A 97 0.05 -13.14 2.35
CA ALA A 97 -1.34 -13.40 2.00
C ALA A 97 -2.32 -12.63 2.90
N LYS A 98 -1.98 -12.53 4.19
CA LYS A 98 -2.84 -11.87 5.18
C LYS A 98 -2.82 -10.36 4.96
N GLU A 99 -1.65 -9.78 4.67
CA GLU A 99 -1.52 -8.37 4.29
C GLU A 99 -2.37 -8.03 3.08
N ALA A 100 -2.30 -8.85 2.01
CA ALA A 100 -3.07 -8.61 0.80
C ALA A 100 -4.58 -8.50 1.08
N LEU A 101 -5.15 -9.42 1.87
CA LEU A 101 -6.57 -9.38 2.21
C LEU A 101 -6.90 -8.36 3.31
N SER A 102 -6.14 -8.29 4.40
CA SER A 102 -6.44 -7.38 5.50
C SER A 102 -6.36 -5.92 5.09
N VAL A 103 -5.40 -5.59 4.22
CA VAL A 103 -5.27 -4.24 3.67
C VAL A 103 -6.40 -3.96 2.68
N ALA A 104 -6.79 -4.94 1.85
CA ALA A 104 -7.94 -4.82 0.96
C ALA A 104 -9.25 -4.59 1.74
N GLU A 105 -9.50 -5.37 2.78
CA GLU A 105 -10.67 -5.17 3.65
C GLU A 105 -10.66 -3.81 4.35
N SER A 106 -9.48 -3.33 4.77
CA SER A 106 -9.36 -2.00 5.38
C SER A 106 -9.78 -0.89 4.42
N SER A 107 -9.40 -1.00 3.15
CA SER A 107 -9.82 -0.06 2.10
C SER A 107 -11.34 -0.12 1.88
N ARG A 108 -11.92 -1.32 1.80
CA ARG A 108 -13.37 -1.52 1.60
C ARG A 108 -14.21 -1.03 2.78
N THR A 109 -13.64 -0.99 3.98
CA THR A 109 -14.31 -0.44 5.18
C THR A 109 -14.17 1.08 5.35
N GLY A 110 -13.69 1.77 4.33
CA GLY A 110 -13.67 3.24 4.27
C GLY A 110 -12.36 3.90 4.69
N HIS A 111 -11.31 3.11 4.93
CA HIS A 111 -9.98 3.66 5.19
C HIS A 111 -9.21 3.86 3.88
N THR A 112 -8.52 4.98 3.76
CA THR A 112 -7.58 5.17 2.64
C THR A 112 -6.30 4.42 2.94
N VAL A 113 -5.88 3.55 2.03
CA VAL A 113 -4.64 2.79 2.18
C VAL A 113 -3.67 3.11 1.05
N VAL A 114 -2.42 3.37 1.42
CA VAL A 114 -1.30 3.50 0.47
C VAL A 114 -0.29 2.41 0.80
N THR A 115 0.06 1.61 -0.20
CA THR A 115 1.02 0.50 -0.03
C THR A 115 1.94 0.36 -1.23
N THR A 116 3.01 -0.42 -1.06
CA THR A 116 3.87 -0.82 -2.17
C THR A 116 3.87 -2.33 -2.39
N ILE A 117 4.19 -2.77 -3.59
CA ILE A 117 4.33 -4.17 -3.95
C ILE A 117 5.35 -4.35 -5.09
N HIS A 118 6.04 -5.48 -5.12
CA HIS A 118 6.87 -5.83 -6.27
C HIS A 118 6.02 -6.41 -7.41
N SER A 119 6.08 -5.76 -8.57
CA SER A 119 5.42 -6.21 -9.81
C SER A 119 6.17 -5.69 -11.05
N ASN A 120 5.83 -6.21 -12.23
CA ASN A 120 6.48 -5.90 -13.50
C ASN A 120 5.65 -4.96 -14.40
N SER A 121 4.38 -4.75 -14.09
CA SER A 121 3.49 -3.76 -14.74
C SER A 121 2.34 -3.39 -13.80
N ALA A 122 1.57 -2.36 -14.15
CA ALA A 122 0.40 -1.98 -13.37
C ALA A 122 -0.67 -3.09 -13.38
N GLU A 123 -0.96 -3.71 -14.52
CA GLU A 123 -1.95 -4.79 -14.64
C GLU A 123 -1.51 -6.04 -13.87
N SER A 124 -0.22 -6.41 -13.97
CA SER A 124 0.32 -7.58 -13.26
C SER A 124 0.31 -7.40 -11.74
N THR A 125 0.14 -6.18 -11.25
CA THR A 125 0.04 -5.88 -9.83
C THR A 125 -1.16 -6.54 -9.19
N TYR A 126 -2.33 -6.49 -9.79
CA TYR A 126 -3.54 -7.16 -9.28
C TYR A 126 -3.38 -8.67 -9.23
N ARG A 127 -2.79 -9.28 -10.28
CA ARG A 127 -2.49 -10.71 -10.28
C ARG A 127 -1.47 -11.09 -9.19
N ARG A 128 -0.52 -10.20 -8.91
CA ARG A 128 0.46 -10.41 -7.83
C ARG A 128 -0.20 -10.39 -6.45
N MET A 129 -1.11 -9.46 -6.19
CA MET A 129 -1.91 -9.39 -4.95
C MET A 129 -2.75 -10.67 -4.78
N MET A 130 -3.49 -11.06 -5.81
CA MET A 130 -4.26 -12.31 -5.83
C MET A 130 -3.37 -13.52 -5.53
N THR A 131 -2.21 -13.63 -6.17
CA THR A 131 -1.27 -14.74 -5.95
C THR A 131 -0.76 -14.77 -4.50
N LEU A 132 -0.53 -13.62 -3.88
CA LEU A 132 -0.18 -13.55 -2.46
C LEU A 132 -1.32 -14.07 -1.59
N ALA A 133 -2.54 -13.60 -1.82
CA ALA A 133 -3.73 -14.01 -1.07
C ALA A 133 -3.98 -15.52 -1.17
N LYS A 134 -3.82 -16.11 -2.35
CA LYS A 134 -3.98 -17.56 -2.61
C LYS A 134 -3.03 -18.46 -1.84
N ARG A 135 -1.91 -17.94 -1.34
CA ARG A 135 -0.98 -18.75 -0.52
C ARG A 135 -1.63 -19.26 0.78
N LYS A 136 -2.67 -18.60 1.25
CA LYS A 136 -3.35 -18.94 2.51
C LYS A 136 -4.86 -19.14 2.35
N TYR A 137 -5.48 -18.44 1.40
CA TYR A 137 -6.93 -18.41 1.28
C TYR A 137 -7.37 -19.16 0.03
N ASN A 138 -8.20 -20.20 0.22
CA ASN A 138 -8.78 -20.97 -0.87
C ASN A 138 -10.06 -20.31 -1.38
N MET A 139 -9.89 -19.21 -2.10
CA MET A 139 -10.99 -18.45 -2.74
C MET A 139 -10.83 -18.52 -4.27
N ALA A 140 -11.94 -18.40 -4.98
CA ALA A 140 -11.92 -18.32 -6.44
C ALA A 140 -11.12 -17.10 -6.91
N ASP A 141 -10.38 -17.24 -8.02
CA ASP A 141 -9.54 -16.18 -8.59
C ASP A 141 -10.33 -14.93 -8.88
N GLU A 142 -11.54 -15.11 -9.42
CA GLU A 142 -12.46 -14.03 -9.77
C GLU A 142 -12.86 -13.19 -8.55
N ILE A 143 -13.19 -13.84 -7.43
CA ILE A 143 -13.53 -13.15 -6.18
C ILE A 143 -12.32 -12.39 -5.63
N LEU A 144 -11.14 -13.01 -5.62
CA LEU A 144 -9.94 -12.36 -5.15
C LEU A 144 -9.56 -11.16 -6.02
N MET A 145 -9.67 -11.29 -7.34
CA MET A 145 -9.38 -10.19 -8.26
C MET A 145 -10.35 -9.03 -8.07
N GLN A 146 -11.65 -9.28 -7.94
CA GLN A 146 -12.65 -8.25 -7.65
C GLN A 146 -12.32 -7.52 -6.35
N ILE A 147 -12.01 -8.26 -5.27
CA ILE A 147 -11.60 -7.65 -3.98
C ILE A 147 -10.39 -6.73 -4.17
N MET A 148 -9.38 -7.15 -4.94
CA MET A 148 -8.17 -6.34 -5.14
C MET A 148 -8.44 -5.10 -5.99
N VAL A 149 -9.28 -5.19 -7.02
CA VAL A 149 -9.66 -4.05 -7.87
C VAL A 149 -10.46 -3.03 -7.05
N GLU A 150 -11.47 -3.47 -6.31
CA GLU A 150 -12.25 -2.59 -5.42
C GLU A 150 -11.39 -1.92 -4.35
N ALA A 151 -10.43 -2.66 -3.77
CA ALA A 151 -9.58 -2.16 -2.69
C ALA A 151 -8.55 -1.14 -3.17
N TYR A 152 -8.01 -1.35 -4.36
CA TYR A 152 -6.95 -0.50 -4.94
C TYR A 152 -7.35 -0.03 -6.33
N PRO A 153 -8.28 0.91 -6.43
CA PRO A 153 -8.70 1.42 -7.74
C PRO A 153 -7.55 2.07 -8.50
N ILE A 154 -6.55 2.63 -7.82
CA ILE A 154 -5.40 3.24 -8.48
C ILE A 154 -4.14 2.41 -8.26
N VAL A 155 -3.51 2.01 -9.35
CA VAL A 155 -2.18 1.39 -9.37
C VAL A 155 -1.20 2.28 -10.12
N VAL A 156 -0.08 2.60 -9.47
CA VAL A 156 1.02 3.38 -10.04
C VAL A 156 2.22 2.46 -10.23
N PHE A 157 2.65 2.26 -11.47
CA PHE A 157 3.83 1.46 -11.78
C PHE A 157 5.04 2.33 -12.00
N THR A 158 6.11 2.07 -11.25
CA THR A 158 7.39 2.77 -11.34
C THR A 158 8.51 1.86 -11.80
N LYS A 159 9.44 2.40 -12.57
CA LYS A 159 10.61 1.67 -13.09
C LYS A 159 11.86 2.52 -12.99
N GLN A 160 12.98 1.87 -12.70
CA GLN A 160 14.29 2.46 -12.92
C GLN A 160 14.73 2.13 -14.34
N LEU A 161 15.08 3.15 -15.13
CA LEU A 161 15.55 3.02 -16.50
C LEU A 161 17.05 2.72 -16.55
N GLU A 162 17.55 2.37 -17.72
CA GLU A 162 18.97 2.03 -17.95
C GLU A 162 19.93 3.20 -17.64
N ASP A 163 19.46 4.43 -17.80
CA ASP A 163 20.21 5.64 -17.43
C ASP A 163 20.22 5.93 -15.91
N GLY A 164 19.62 5.04 -15.10
CA GLY A 164 19.48 5.17 -13.67
C GLY A 164 18.34 6.08 -13.22
N SER A 165 17.65 6.76 -14.11
CA SER A 165 16.50 7.59 -13.78
C SER A 165 15.31 6.72 -13.33
N ARG A 166 14.48 7.26 -12.41
CA ARG A 166 13.27 6.60 -11.93
C ARG A 166 12.06 7.32 -12.49
N ARG A 167 11.14 6.56 -13.08
CA ARG A 167 9.97 7.11 -13.77
C ARG A 167 8.71 6.37 -13.35
N THR A 168 7.61 7.11 -13.24
CA THR A 168 6.27 6.53 -13.29
C THR A 168 5.98 6.19 -14.74
N MET A 169 5.86 4.90 -15.03
CA MET A 169 5.68 4.40 -16.40
C MET A 169 4.21 4.24 -16.75
N GLN A 170 3.37 3.95 -15.73
CA GLN A 170 1.97 3.67 -15.96
C GLN A 170 1.17 4.02 -14.72
N ILE A 171 0.00 4.61 -14.91
CA ILE A 171 -1.03 4.78 -13.90
C ILE A 171 -2.31 4.23 -14.49
N ILE A 172 -2.92 3.27 -13.80
CA ILE A 172 -4.21 2.71 -14.19
C ILE A 172 -5.24 2.90 -13.09
N GLU A 173 -6.49 3.04 -13.51
CA GLU A 173 -7.66 2.93 -12.66
C GLU A 173 -8.36 1.61 -12.97
N GLY A 174 -8.33 0.67 -12.02
CA GLY A 174 -9.06 -0.60 -12.12
C GLY A 174 -10.54 -0.36 -11.89
N GLU A 175 -11.36 -0.82 -12.83
CA GLU A 175 -12.82 -0.65 -12.78
C GLU A 175 -13.54 -1.93 -12.38
N ASP A 176 -13.13 -3.07 -12.96
CA ASP A 176 -13.78 -4.35 -12.74
C ASP A 176 -12.86 -5.53 -13.11
N TYR A 177 -13.26 -6.73 -12.73
CA TYR A 177 -12.68 -7.98 -13.22
C TYR A 177 -13.79 -8.91 -13.64
N LYS A 178 -13.86 -9.20 -14.95
CA LYS A 178 -14.95 -9.97 -15.55
C LYS A 178 -14.45 -10.89 -16.66
N ASP A 179 -15.01 -12.09 -16.75
CA ASP A 179 -14.69 -13.10 -17.76
C ASP A 179 -13.20 -13.44 -17.87
N GLY A 180 -12.45 -13.35 -16.74
CA GLY A 180 -11.02 -13.61 -16.69
C GLY A 180 -10.13 -12.41 -17.07
N GLU A 181 -10.71 -11.27 -17.34
CA GLU A 181 -10.02 -10.04 -17.79
C GLU A 181 -10.16 -8.90 -16.80
N LEU A 182 -9.08 -8.15 -16.61
CA LEU A 182 -9.06 -6.91 -15.84
C LEU A 182 -9.57 -5.77 -16.74
N ILE A 183 -10.60 -5.09 -16.29
CA ILE A 183 -11.13 -3.88 -16.94
C ILE A 183 -10.53 -2.68 -16.22
N PHE A 184 -9.85 -1.82 -16.95
CA PHE A 184 -9.19 -0.63 -16.39
C PHE A 184 -9.08 0.51 -17.40
N LEU A 185 -8.97 1.73 -16.87
CA LEU A 185 -8.58 2.91 -17.63
C LEU A 185 -7.07 3.14 -17.48
N SER A 186 -6.37 3.35 -18.58
CA SER A 186 -4.99 3.81 -18.56
C SER A 186 -4.98 5.33 -18.47
N LEU A 187 -4.57 5.87 -17.32
CA LEU A 187 -4.51 7.32 -17.08
C LEU A 187 -3.19 7.90 -17.59
N ILE A 188 -2.10 7.15 -17.44
CA ILE A 188 -0.77 7.49 -17.96
C ILE A 188 -0.09 6.21 -18.45
N HIS A 189 0.50 6.28 -19.65
CA HIS A 189 1.36 5.23 -20.23
C HIS A 189 2.51 5.89 -20.95
N ILE A 190 3.75 5.59 -20.54
CA ILE A 190 4.99 6.12 -21.10
C ILE A 190 5.87 4.98 -21.64
#